data_8fb96467e2580ca900542bcb970de917
#
_entry.id   8fb96467e2580ca900542bcb970de917
#
_cell.length_a   1.000
_cell.length_b   1.000
_cell.length_c   1.000
_cell.angle_alpha   90.00
_cell.angle_beta   90.00
_cell.angle_gamma   90.00
#
_symmetry.space_group_name_H-M   'P 1'
#
loop_
_entity.id
_entity.type
_entity.pdbx_description
1 polymer ?
#
loop_
_entity_poly.entity_id
_entity_poly.type
_entity_poly.pdbx_seq_one_letter_code
_entity_poly.pdbx_strand_id
1 'polypeptide(L)'
;RIPQIFASAEYQQVSILNEKELRQEQERIFQEMKDEAEKLGMSLNITSAGMNLVPAETPTDGTNSDSILRGKGNLAKNEQEMLQYVHRRSLELRQLEKHHDMARQRMDRKFVIDLIKPYFDDLKNRYRYLSDIVGYLGQVELDIPYHLHLFRADDPLKQPSRESQIPGA
;
A
#
# COMPACT_ATOMS: atom_id res chain seq x y z
N ARG A 1 -6.09 11.16 -23.20
CA ARG A 1 -6.50 12.06 -22.09
C ARG A 1 -6.56 11.35 -20.73
N ILE A 2 -6.94 10.05 -20.65
CA ILE A 2 -6.95 9.31 -19.39
C ILE A 2 -5.56 9.29 -18.72
N PRO A 3 -4.42 9.02 -19.41
CA PRO A 3 -3.10 9.10 -18.79
C PRO A 3 -2.76 10.49 -18.22
N GLN A 4 -3.26 11.54 -18.84
CA GLN A 4 -3.00 12.93 -18.41
C GLN A 4 -3.69 13.29 -17.11
N ILE A 5 -4.79 12.62 -16.72
CA ILE A 5 -5.48 12.90 -15.46
C ILE A 5 -4.61 12.53 -14.26
N PHE A 6 -3.83 11.44 -14.38
CA PHE A 6 -2.89 11.00 -13.33
C PHE A 6 -1.70 11.96 -13.17
N ALA A 7 -1.45 12.82 -14.16
CA ALA A 7 -0.46 13.90 -14.10
C ALA A 7 -1.07 15.26 -13.70
N SER A 8 -2.39 15.35 -13.49
CA SER A 8 -3.04 16.59 -13.08
C SER A 8 -2.64 16.98 -11.66
N ALA A 9 -2.56 18.30 -11.40
CA ALA A 9 -2.19 18.82 -10.09
C ALA A 9 -3.18 18.37 -8.99
N GLU A 10 -4.47 18.33 -9.31
CA GLU A 10 -5.53 17.90 -8.41
C GLU A 10 -5.38 16.44 -7.98
N TYR A 11 -5.15 15.54 -8.96
CA TYR A 11 -4.91 14.13 -8.68
C TYR A 11 -3.65 13.94 -7.84
N GLN A 12 -2.55 14.61 -8.21
CA GLN A 12 -1.28 14.52 -7.51
C GLN A 12 -1.39 15.01 -6.05
N GLN A 13 -2.11 16.11 -5.81
CA GLN A 13 -2.34 16.60 -4.45
C GLN A 13 -3.08 15.57 -3.59
N VAL A 14 -4.16 14.98 -4.09
CA VAL A 14 -4.94 13.98 -3.36
C VAL A 14 -4.12 12.71 -3.14
N SER A 15 -3.35 12.27 -4.14
CA SER A 15 -2.47 11.11 -4.04
C SER A 15 -1.39 11.30 -2.97
N ILE A 16 -0.72 12.46 -2.96
CA ILE A 16 0.30 12.80 -1.96
C ILE A 16 -0.29 12.85 -0.55
N LEU A 17 -1.50 13.41 -0.40
CA LEU A 17 -2.16 13.48 0.88
C LEU A 17 -2.47 12.08 1.43
N ASN A 18 -3.04 11.21 0.59
CA ASN A 18 -3.34 9.83 0.96
C ASN A 18 -2.08 9.06 1.34
N GLU A 19 -0.99 9.20 0.58
CA GLU A 19 0.29 8.55 0.90
C GLU A 19 0.89 9.07 2.21
N LYS A 20 0.74 10.36 2.49
CA LYS A 20 1.20 10.97 3.74
C LYS A 20 0.42 10.41 4.92
N GLU A 21 -0.89 10.30 4.82
CA GLU A 21 -1.75 9.73 5.86
C GLU A 21 -1.37 8.28 6.16
N LEU A 22 -1.15 7.47 5.12
CA LEU A 22 -0.68 6.09 5.28
C LEU A 22 0.65 6.02 6.03
N ARG A 23 1.64 6.82 5.61
CA ARG A 23 2.96 6.85 6.26
C ARG A 23 2.89 7.27 7.72
N GLN A 24 2.09 8.28 8.03
CA GLN A 24 1.90 8.74 9.41
C GLN A 24 1.30 7.65 10.29
N GLU A 25 0.32 6.92 9.78
CA GLU A 25 -0.32 5.84 10.52
C GLU A 25 0.62 4.62 10.69
N GLN A 26 1.39 4.27 9.66
CA GLN A 26 2.43 3.24 9.75
C GLN A 26 3.50 3.63 10.78
N GLU A 27 3.96 4.87 10.76
CA GLU A 27 4.97 5.38 11.68
C GLU A 27 4.46 5.37 13.14
N ARG A 28 3.19 5.72 13.36
CA ARG A 28 2.54 5.61 14.67
C ARG A 28 2.55 4.17 15.18
N ILE A 29 2.13 3.22 14.35
CA ILE A 29 2.12 1.80 14.71
C ILE A 29 3.54 1.30 15.02
N PHE A 30 4.53 1.67 14.21
CA PHE A 30 5.92 1.30 14.45
C PHE A 30 6.48 1.90 15.73
N GLN A 31 6.14 3.14 16.04
CA GLN A 31 6.56 3.76 17.30
C GLN A 31 5.92 3.07 18.50
N GLU A 32 4.63 2.78 18.46
CA GLU A 32 3.95 2.01 19.51
C GLU A 32 4.60 0.62 19.73
N MET A 33 5.03 -0.04 18.63
CA MET A 33 5.73 -1.32 18.74
C MET A 33 7.11 -1.19 19.38
N LYS A 34 7.85 -0.11 19.08
CA LYS A 34 9.14 0.17 19.74
C LYS A 34 8.97 0.48 21.21
N ASP A 35 8.02 1.34 21.55
CA ASP A 35 7.73 1.72 22.94
C ASP A 35 7.34 0.50 23.78
N GLU A 36 6.59 -0.44 23.19
CA GLU A 36 6.23 -1.67 23.89
C GLU A 36 7.41 -2.62 24.06
N ALA A 37 8.29 -2.71 23.04
CA ALA A 37 9.53 -3.48 23.16
C ALA A 37 10.43 -2.94 24.26
N GLU A 38 10.59 -1.62 24.36
CA GLU A 38 11.39 -0.98 25.39
C GLU A 38 10.85 -1.25 26.80
N LYS A 39 9.53 -1.23 27.02
CA LYS A 39 8.90 -1.58 28.32
C LYS A 39 9.20 -3.01 28.73
N LEU A 40 9.35 -3.91 27.78
CA LEU A 40 9.70 -5.32 28.01
C LEU A 40 11.22 -5.57 28.09
N GLY A 41 12.05 -4.51 28.04
CA GLY A 41 13.51 -4.59 28.06
C GLY A 41 14.10 -5.12 26.75
N MET A 42 13.42 -4.87 25.62
CA MET A 42 13.84 -5.29 24.29
C MET A 42 13.99 -4.09 23.36
N SER A 43 14.75 -4.28 22.28
CA SER A 43 14.88 -3.32 21.19
C SER A 43 14.32 -3.94 19.92
N LEU A 44 13.42 -3.23 19.25
CA LEU A 44 12.83 -3.62 17.98
C LEU A 44 13.54 -2.90 16.82
N ASN A 45 14.28 -3.67 16.03
CA ASN A 45 14.93 -3.17 14.81
C ASN A 45 14.08 -3.54 13.59
N ILE A 46 13.64 -2.50 12.86
CA ILE A 46 12.87 -2.64 11.63
C ILE A 46 13.80 -2.36 10.45
N THR A 47 13.98 -3.37 9.60
CA THR A 47 14.83 -3.29 8.40
C THR A 47 14.04 -3.70 7.17
N SER A 48 14.60 -3.48 5.99
CA SER A 48 14.01 -3.94 4.73
C SER A 48 13.88 -5.48 4.64
N ALA A 49 14.68 -6.22 5.44
CA ALA A 49 14.62 -7.68 5.52
C ALA A 49 13.55 -8.19 6.53
N GLY A 50 13.01 -7.31 7.38
CA GLY A 50 12.00 -7.66 8.38
C GLY A 50 12.22 -6.97 9.71
N MET A 51 11.50 -7.48 10.72
CA MET A 51 11.58 -7.00 12.09
C MET A 51 12.41 -7.97 12.94
N ASN A 52 13.43 -7.46 13.61
CA ASN A 52 14.29 -8.21 14.52
C ASN A 52 14.11 -7.69 15.94
N LEU A 53 13.89 -8.63 16.85
CA LEU A 53 13.80 -8.36 18.27
C LEU A 53 15.13 -8.76 18.93
N VAL A 54 15.75 -7.83 19.65
CA VAL A 54 16.99 -8.07 20.40
C VAL A 54 16.78 -7.61 21.84
N PRO A 55 17.35 -8.31 22.84
CA PRO A 55 17.37 -7.82 24.21
C PRO A 55 18.03 -6.42 24.23
N ALA A 56 17.42 -5.47 24.93
CA ALA A 56 18.10 -4.21 25.18
C ALA A 56 19.34 -4.52 26.01
N GLU A 57 20.51 -4.08 25.55
CA GLU A 57 21.77 -4.25 26.28
C GLU A 57 21.65 -3.50 27.59
N THR A 58 21.40 -4.24 28.68
CA THR A 58 21.63 -3.68 30.02
C THR A 58 23.13 -3.57 30.18
N PRO A 59 23.68 -2.41 30.60
CA PRO A 59 25.08 -2.31 30.92
C PRO A 59 25.34 -3.31 32.03
N THR A 60 26.16 -4.33 31.76
CA THR A 60 26.59 -5.35 32.68
C THR A 60 27.52 -4.70 33.73
N ASP A 61 26.92 -4.14 34.76
CA ASP A 61 27.66 -3.92 35.99
C ASP A 61 27.61 -5.24 36.78
N GLY A 62 28.79 -5.83 36.97
CA GLY A 62 28.93 -7.18 37.45
C GLY A 62 28.35 -7.32 38.87
N THR A 63 27.40 -8.23 39.04
CA THR A 63 27.25 -9.01 40.27
C THR A 63 26.08 -10.01 40.17
N ASN A 64 26.35 -11.24 40.61
CA ASN A 64 25.48 -12.31 41.06
C ASN A 64 24.79 -13.21 40.00
N SER A 65 25.32 -14.43 39.91
CA SER A 65 24.85 -15.55 39.11
C SER A 65 23.37 -15.95 39.32
N ASP A 66 22.81 -15.68 40.49
CA ASP A 66 21.41 -16.01 40.83
C ASP A 66 20.39 -15.06 40.20
N SER A 67 20.77 -13.80 39.92
CA SER A 67 19.93 -12.84 39.24
C SER A 67 19.86 -13.13 37.74
N ILE A 68 20.90 -13.75 37.15
CA ILE A 68 20.99 -14.11 35.75
C ILE A 68 19.99 -15.23 35.40
N LEU A 69 19.79 -16.20 36.27
CA LEU A 69 18.84 -17.31 36.04
C LEU A 69 17.37 -16.88 36.12
N ARG A 70 17.04 -15.98 37.06
CA ARG A 70 15.70 -15.37 37.13
C ARG A 70 15.42 -14.41 35.96
N GLY A 71 16.45 -13.68 35.53
CA GLY A 71 16.36 -12.80 34.35
C GLY A 71 16.06 -13.55 33.06
N LYS A 72 16.68 -14.72 32.82
CA LYS A 72 16.47 -15.54 31.62
C LYS A 72 15.04 -16.06 31.47
N GLY A 73 14.38 -16.48 32.56
CA GLY A 73 12.99 -16.94 32.52
C GLY A 73 11.99 -15.83 32.19
N ASN A 74 12.21 -14.63 32.72
CA ASN A 74 11.38 -13.47 32.43
C ASN A 74 11.63 -12.94 30.99
N LEU A 75 12.88 -12.96 30.51
CA LEU A 75 13.24 -12.59 29.17
C LEU A 75 12.53 -13.46 28.12
N ALA A 76 12.54 -14.79 28.31
CA ALA A 76 11.86 -15.70 27.37
C ALA A 76 10.34 -15.47 27.32
N LYS A 77 9.71 -15.18 28.46
CA LYS A 77 8.29 -14.83 28.53
C LYS A 77 7.99 -13.50 27.85
N ASN A 78 8.79 -12.49 28.14
CA ASN A 78 8.67 -11.16 27.53
C ASN A 78 8.87 -11.23 26.00
N GLU A 79 9.83 -12.05 25.55
CA GLU A 79 10.07 -12.28 24.12
C GLU A 79 8.84 -12.89 23.43
N GLN A 80 8.24 -13.91 24.06
CA GLN A 80 7.04 -14.54 23.51
C GLN A 80 5.83 -13.57 23.48
N GLU A 81 5.63 -12.79 24.53
CA GLU A 81 4.59 -11.75 24.59
C GLU A 81 4.82 -10.70 23.50
N MET A 82 6.05 -10.24 23.32
CA MET A 82 6.41 -9.27 22.31
C MET A 82 6.23 -9.83 20.89
N LEU A 83 6.62 -11.07 20.62
CA LEU A 83 6.39 -11.71 19.33
C LEU A 83 4.90 -11.77 18.95
N GLN A 84 4.03 -12.09 19.92
CA GLN A 84 2.58 -12.09 19.70
C GLN A 84 2.05 -10.67 19.43
N TYR A 85 2.57 -9.68 20.14
CA TYR A 85 2.23 -8.27 19.93
C TYR A 85 2.65 -7.80 18.54
N VAL A 86 3.91 -8.04 18.16
CA VAL A 86 4.44 -7.72 16.81
C VAL A 86 3.62 -8.40 15.73
N HIS A 87 3.28 -9.69 15.90
CA HIS A 87 2.44 -10.40 14.95
C HIS A 87 1.08 -9.74 14.76
N ARG A 88 0.40 -9.37 15.85
CA ARG A 88 -0.90 -8.68 15.80
C ARG A 88 -0.80 -7.34 15.08
N ARG A 89 0.22 -6.54 15.41
CA ARG A 89 0.46 -5.24 14.78
C ARG A 89 0.83 -5.36 13.29
N SER A 90 1.56 -6.41 12.93
CA SER A 90 1.86 -6.70 11.52
C SER A 90 0.61 -7.02 10.70
N LEU A 91 -0.38 -7.69 11.29
CA LEU A 91 -1.68 -7.90 10.64
C LEU A 91 -2.45 -6.58 10.49
N GLU A 92 -2.39 -5.71 11.48
CA GLU A 92 -2.99 -4.37 11.42
C GLU A 92 -2.36 -3.51 10.30
N LEU A 93 -1.03 -3.53 10.19
CA LEU A 93 -0.31 -2.86 9.09
C LEU A 93 -0.76 -3.36 7.71
N ARG A 94 -0.89 -4.68 7.54
CA ARG A 94 -1.38 -5.26 6.27
C ARG A 94 -2.82 -4.86 5.97
N GLN A 95 -3.67 -4.77 6.99
CA GLN A 95 -5.06 -4.30 6.81
C GLN A 95 -5.10 -2.83 6.43
N LEU A 96 -4.24 -2.00 7.04
CA LEU A 96 -4.09 -0.59 6.71
C LEU A 96 -3.66 -0.40 5.26
N GLU A 97 -2.63 -1.12 4.82
CA GLU A 97 -2.15 -1.09 3.44
C GLU A 97 -3.26 -1.49 2.45
N LYS A 98 -3.97 -2.58 2.74
CA LYS A 98 -5.09 -3.02 1.90
C LYS A 98 -6.21 -1.98 1.84
N HIS A 99 -6.53 -1.33 2.96
CA HIS A 99 -7.53 -0.25 3.01
C HIS A 99 -7.11 0.94 2.15
N HIS A 100 -5.85 1.33 2.27
CA HIS A 100 -5.27 2.41 1.49
C HIS A 100 -5.28 2.09 -0.02
N ASP A 101 -4.91 0.88 -0.42
CA ASP A 101 -4.96 0.46 -1.82
C ASP A 101 -6.38 0.50 -2.39
N MET A 102 -7.37 0.07 -1.60
CA MET A 102 -8.77 0.19 -2.00
C MET A 102 -9.24 1.64 -2.11
N ALA A 103 -8.83 2.51 -1.19
CA ALA A 103 -9.14 3.94 -1.22
C ALA A 103 -8.51 4.60 -2.47
N ARG A 104 -7.26 4.29 -2.76
CA ARG A 104 -6.55 4.73 -3.97
C ARG A 104 -7.27 4.28 -5.25
N GLN A 105 -7.65 3.01 -5.35
CA GLN A 105 -8.39 2.52 -6.51
C GLN A 105 -9.75 3.21 -6.69
N ARG A 106 -10.46 3.51 -5.60
CA ARG A 106 -11.71 4.27 -5.65
C ARG A 106 -11.48 5.70 -6.14
N MET A 107 -10.43 6.34 -5.65
CA MET A 107 -10.01 7.66 -6.09
C MET A 107 -9.69 7.67 -7.59
N ASP A 108 -8.86 6.73 -8.06
CA ASP A 108 -8.49 6.58 -9.47
C ASP A 108 -9.74 6.46 -10.35
N ARG A 109 -10.67 5.59 -9.97
CA ARG A 109 -11.93 5.40 -10.69
C ARG A 109 -12.76 6.68 -10.73
N LYS A 110 -12.88 7.38 -9.60
CA LYS A 110 -13.65 8.63 -9.52
C LYS A 110 -13.10 9.68 -10.47
N PHE A 111 -11.79 9.92 -10.44
CA PHE A 111 -11.16 10.90 -11.34
C PHE A 111 -11.38 10.56 -12.81
N VAL A 112 -11.33 9.27 -13.15
CA VAL A 112 -11.56 8.84 -14.53
C VAL A 112 -13.03 8.97 -14.92
N ILE A 113 -13.97 8.59 -14.05
CA ILE A 113 -15.41 8.76 -14.29
C ILE A 113 -15.73 10.24 -14.52
N ASP A 114 -15.24 11.12 -13.67
CA ASP A 114 -15.48 12.57 -13.77
C ASP A 114 -14.91 13.12 -15.09
N LEU A 115 -13.77 12.57 -15.58
CA LEU A 115 -13.18 12.95 -16.87
C LEU A 115 -14.00 12.46 -18.05
N ILE A 116 -14.43 11.18 -18.07
CA ILE A 116 -15.03 10.57 -19.24
C ILE A 116 -16.52 10.89 -19.39
N LYS A 117 -17.22 11.09 -18.28
CA LYS A 117 -18.66 11.30 -18.24
C LYS A 117 -19.18 12.35 -19.24
N PRO A 118 -18.63 13.58 -19.32
CA PRO A 118 -19.11 14.58 -20.27
C PRO A 118 -19.03 14.13 -21.73
N TYR A 119 -18.00 13.34 -22.07
CA TYR A 119 -17.83 12.82 -23.44
C TYR A 119 -18.83 11.72 -23.76
N PHE A 120 -19.11 10.84 -22.79
CA PHE A 120 -20.12 9.80 -22.97
C PHE A 120 -21.54 10.39 -23.01
N ASP A 121 -21.82 11.40 -22.20
CA ASP A 121 -23.10 12.11 -22.23
C ASP A 121 -23.34 12.78 -23.59
N ASP A 122 -22.32 13.43 -24.17
CA ASP A 122 -22.40 14.02 -25.54
C ASP A 122 -22.62 12.95 -26.59
N LEU A 123 -21.87 11.85 -26.53
CA LEU A 123 -22.04 10.74 -27.49
C LEU A 123 -23.42 10.10 -27.38
N LYS A 124 -23.91 9.82 -26.18
CA LYS A 124 -25.26 9.27 -25.98
C LYS A 124 -26.35 10.22 -26.48
N ASN A 125 -26.20 11.50 -26.25
CA ASN A 125 -27.11 12.52 -26.77
C ASN A 125 -27.12 12.55 -28.31
N ARG A 126 -25.96 12.46 -28.95
CA ARG A 126 -25.79 12.47 -30.41
C ARG A 126 -26.45 11.26 -31.03
N TYR A 127 -26.33 10.09 -30.40
CA TYR A 127 -26.85 8.83 -30.88
C TYR A 127 -28.16 8.39 -30.19
N ARG A 128 -28.88 9.31 -29.53
CA ARG A 128 -30.05 9.03 -28.70
C ARG A 128 -31.18 8.22 -29.37
N TYR A 129 -31.26 8.26 -30.71
CA TYR A 129 -32.28 7.52 -31.47
C TYR A 129 -31.86 6.06 -31.77
N LEU A 130 -30.63 5.67 -31.44
CA LEU A 130 -30.08 4.35 -31.70
C LEU A 130 -29.85 3.65 -30.36
N SER A 131 -30.90 3.01 -29.85
CA SER A 131 -30.91 2.38 -28.49
C SER A 131 -29.73 1.45 -28.24
N ASP A 132 -29.36 0.65 -29.24
CA ASP A 132 -28.27 -0.33 -29.14
C ASP A 132 -26.90 0.36 -28.97
N ILE A 133 -26.70 1.46 -29.68
CA ILE A 133 -25.47 2.27 -29.52
C ILE A 133 -25.42 2.93 -28.17
N VAL A 134 -26.53 3.49 -27.68
CA VAL A 134 -26.62 4.10 -26.36
C VAL A 134 -26.36 3.06 -25.28
N GLY A 135 -26.91 1.86 -25.43
CA GLY A 135 -26.66 0.73 -24.52
C GLY A 135 -25.20 0.31 -24.50
N TYR A 136 -24.58 0.17 -25.67
CA TYR A 136 -23.15 -0.14 -25.79
C TYR A 136 -22.27 0.94 -25.15
N LEU A 137 -22.52 2.22 -25.45
CA LEU A 137 -21.78 3.33 -24.83
C LEU A 137 -21.90 3.33 -23.30
N GLY A 138 -23.08 2.99 -22.78
CA GLY A 138 -23.28 2.84 -21.34
C GLY A 138 -22.44 1.73 -20.71
N GLN A 139 -22.32 0.58 -21.40
CA GLN A 139 -21.46 -0.51 -20.94
C GLN A 139 -19.98 -0.12 -20.96
N VAL A 140 -19.50 0.50 -22.03
CA VAL A 140 -18.11 0.96 -22.15
C VAL A 140 -17.77 2.01 -21.08
N GLU A 141 -18.67 2.97 -20.83
CA GLU A 141 -18.50 3.97 -19.77
C GLU A 141 -18.32 3.32 -18.39
N LEU A 142 -19.08 2.27 -18.10
CA LEU A 142 -18.97 1.53 -16.83
C LEU A 142 -17.70 0.67 -16.76
N ASP A 143 -17.21 0.17 -17.90
CA ASP A 143 -16.09 -0.76 -17.96
C ASP A 143 -14.71 -0.07 -17.82
N ILE A 144 -14.55 1.10 -18.47
CA ILE A 144 -13.28 1.85 -18.47
C ILE A 144 -12.68 2.05 -17.08
N PRO A 145 -13.42 2.46 -16.03
CA PRO A 145 -12.87 2.67 -14.69
C PRO A 145 -12.33 1.41 -14.01
N TYR A 146 -12.69 0.23 -14.47
CA TYR A 146 -12.19 -1.04 -13.94
C TYR A 146 -10.94 -1.54 -14.67
N HIS A 147 -10.65 -1.01 -15.85
CA HIS A 147 -9.52 -1.40 -16.69
C HIS A 147 -8.46 -0.30 -16.80
N LEU A 148 -8.28 0.52 -15.75
CA LEU A 148 -7.35 1.66 -15.75
C LEU A 148 -5.89 1.28 -15.99
N HIS A 149 -5.51 0.05 -15.64
CA HIS A 149 -4.17 -0.49 -15.89
C HIS A 149 -3.82 -0.47 -17.39
N LEU A 150 -4.80 -0.61 -18.29
CA LEU A 150 -4.58 -0.53 -19.74
C LEU A 150 -4.20 0.86 -20.24
N PHE A 151 -4.47 1.89 -19.45
CA PHE A 151 -4.26 3.30 -19.80
C PHE A 151 -3.07 3.93 -19.06
N ARG A 152 -2.40 3.21 -18.16
CA ARG A 152 -1.20 3.69 -17.48
C ARG A 152 0.02 3.45 -18.36
N ALA A 153 0.88 4.49 -18.47
CA ALA A 153 2.08 4.44 -19.32
C ALA A 153 3.14 3.43 -18.83
N ASP A 154 3.10 3.10 -17.53
CA ASP A 154 4.10 2.25 -16.86
C ASP A 154 3.68 0.78 -16.76
N ASP A 155 2.68 0.34 -17.51
CA ASP A 155 2.27 -1.06 -17.50
C ASP A 155 3.35 -1.92 -18.20
N PRO A 156 4.01 -2.85 -17.47
CA PRO A 156 5.04 -3.72 -18.04
C PRO A 156 4.52 -4.60 -19.19
N LEU A 157 3.20 -4.79 -19.30
CA LEU A 157 2.57 -5.52 -20.41
C LEU A 157 2.53 -4.70 -21.72
N LYS A 158 2.81 -3.39 -21.68
CA LYS A 158 2.90 -2.53 -22.84
C LYS A 158 4.31 -2.37 -23.41
N GLN A 159 5.33 -3.00 -22.83
CA GLN A 159 6.61 -3.08 -23.49
C GLN A 159 6.44 -3.99 -24.71
N PRO A 160 6.60 -3.49 -25.95
CA PRO A 160 6.62 -4.37 -27.10
C PRO A 160 7.73 -5.38 -26.87
N SER A 161 7.37 -6.66 -26.91
CA SER A 161 8.32 -7.76 -26.84
C SER A 161 9.48 -7.45 -27.77
N ARG A 162 10.67 -7.27 -27.21
CA ARG A 162 11.92 -7.22 -27.99
C ARG A 162 12.21 -8.64 -28.51
N GLU A 163 11.32 -9.14 -29.33
CA GLU A 163 11.56 -10.33 -30.11
C GLU A 163 11.73 -9.95 -31.57
N SER A 164 12.88 -10.38 -32.07
CA SER A 164 13.31 -10.42 -33.47
C SER A 164 14.31 -9.35 -33.89
N GLN A 165 15.46 -9.32 -33.23
CA GLN A 165 16.67 -9.19 -34.02
C GLN A 165 17.24 -10.60 -34.22
N ILE A 166 16.78 -11.26 -35.26
CA ILE A 166 17.51 -12.38 -35.88
C ILE A 166 18.71 -11.75 -36.57
N PRO A 167 19.95 -12.10 -36.21
CA PRO A 167 21.09 -11.71 -37.02
C PRO A 167 21.00 -12.58 -38.28
N GLY A 168 20.64 -11.96 -39.37
CA GLY A 168 20.70 -12.57 -40.70
C GLY A 168 22.15 -12.87 -41.07
N ALA A 169 22.33 -14.05 -41.65
CA ALA A 169 23.54 -14.59 -42.25
C ALA A 169 24.18 -13.64 -43.28
#